data_dd0142ac809894b8a6ef1a88d94937c7
#
_entry.id   dd0142ac809894b8a6ef1a88d94937c7
#
_cell.length_a   1.000
_cell.length_b   1.000
_cell.length_c   1.000
_cell.angle_alpha   90.00
_cell.angle_beta   90.00
_cell.angle_gamma   90.00
#
_symmetry.space_group_name_H-M   'P 1'
#
loop_
_entity.id
_entity.type
_entity.pdbx_description
1 polymer ?
#
loop_
_entity_poly.entity_id
_entity_poly.type
_entity_poly.pdbx_seq_one_letter_code
_entity_poly.pdbx_strand_id
1 'polypeptide(L)'
;MRKKFNYAAMLLGSLALLAACGNGSNAESSAAEDNQFVVGLEAAYAPYNWTQLDDSNGGVPIDGTNEYAGGYDVEIAKKIAEGLGQELVIVKTEWDGLVPALQAKKIDAIIAGMSPTEERKQTISFSDPYLESQLVMVVASDSDFVNATKLADFNSAKVTAQLNTFHYNVIDQIEGVNKQTAMENFSAMRVALQAGVIDGYVSEYPEAVSASNANSDFSFVEFEDGFKTSPEDTTIAIGVRKDEADLDKMNAILSEISDEERQEIMDAAVANQPAAQQ
;
A
#
# COMPACT_ATOMS: atom_id res chain seq x y z
N MET A 1 76.62 3.38 -36.52
CA MET A 1 76.55 2.58 -37.75
C MET A 1 75.05 2.41 -38.06
N ARG A 2 74.54 3.19 -39.02
CA ARG A 2 74.25 2.85 -40.42
C ARG A 2 73.47 1.50 -40.48
N LYS A 3 72.23 1.41 -40.94
CA LYS A 3 71.72 1.76 -42.26
C LYS A 3 70.21 1.96 -42.26
N LYS A 4 69.74 2.93 -42.97
CA LYS A 4 68.41 3.15 -43.54
C LYS A 4 68.08 2.05 -44.55
N PHE A 5 66.81 1.78 -44.79
CA PHE A 5 66.27 1.60 -46.15
C PHE A 5 64.75 1.84 -46.14
N ASN A 6 64.38 2.76 -47.06
CA ASN A 6 62.99 3.07 -47.47
C ASN A 6 62.54 2.06 -48.54
N TYR A 7 61.22 1.97 -48.70
CA TYR A 7 60.45 2.04 -49.98
C TYR A 7 58.98 1.69 -49.57
N ALA A 8 58.03 2.54 -49.66
CA ALA A 8 57.31 3.18 -50.73
C ALA A 8 56.29 2.27 -51.46
N ALA A 9 55.03 2.68 -51.27
CA ALA A 9 53.94 2.72 -52.21
C ALA A 9 53.28 1.38 -52.72
N MET A 10 52.00 1.19 -52.52
CA MET A 10 51.00 1.32 -53.59
C MET A 10 49.57 1.09 -53.08
N LEU A 11 48.76 2.04 -53.46
CA LEU A 11 47.31 2.10 -53.48
C LEU A 11 46.54 0.85 -53.96
N LEU A 12 45.38 0.62 -53.47
CA LEU A 12 44.07 0.37 -54.12
C LEU A 12 43.13 -0.24 -53.06
N GLY A 13 42.14 0.43 -52.51
CA GLY A 13 40.83 0.65 -53.03
C GLY A 13 39.92 -0.56 -52.77
N SER A 14 39.22 -0.56 -51.63
CA SER A 14 37.94 -1.32 -51.52
C SER A 14 37.06 -0.61 -50.50
N LEU A 15 36.07 0.16 -50.99
CA LEU A 15 34.90 0.53 -50.22
C LEU A 15 34.14 -0.74 -49.82
N ALA A 16 34.11 -1.09 -48.54
CA ALA A 16 33.14 -1.98 -47.99
C ALA A 16 32.17 -1.15 -47.14
N LEU A 17 30.96 -1.02 -47.65
CA LEU A 17 29.80 -0.55 -46.93
C LEU A 17 29.55 -1.46 -45.70
N LEU A 18 29.92 -1.04 -44.53
CA LEU A 18 29.38 -1.59 -43.27
C LEU A 18 28.07 -0.89 -42.99
N ALA A 19 26.99 -1.55 -43.41
CA ALA A 19 25.64 -1.28 -42.90
C ALA A 19 25.64 -1.45 -41.39
N ALA A 20 25.40 -0.37 -40.69
CA ALA A 20 25.15 -0.35 -39.27
C ALA A 20 23.84 -1.14 -38.95
N CYS A 21 23.99 -2.33 -38.44
CA CYS A 21 22.99 -2.96 -37.61
C CYS A 21 23.35 -2.63 -36.15
N GLY A 22 22.77 -1.60 -35.64
CA GLY A 22 22.88 -1.21 -34.26
C GLY A 22 21.69 -0.33 -33.96
N ASN A 23 20.68 -0.90 -33.40
CA ASN A 23 19.76 -0.34 -32.41
C ASN A 23 18.40 -1.06 -32.45
N GLY A 24 18.32 -2.16 -31.76
CA GLY A 24 17.06 -2.89 -31.59
C GLY A 24 16.75 -3.25 -30.13
N SER A 25 17.62 -2.89 -29.17
CA SER A 25 17.45 -3.33 -27.78
C SER A 25 16.98 -2.26 -26.79
N ASN A 26 16.96 -0.98 -27.18
CA ASN A 26 16.48 0.07 -26.26
C ASN A 26 15.04 0.51 -26.52
N ALA A 27 14.43 0.14 -27.67
CA ALA A 27 13.04 0.51 -27.96
C ALA A 27 12.03 -0.45 -27.35
N GLU A 28 12.42 -1.73 -27.14
CA GLU A 28 11.52 -2.70 -26.50
C GLU A 28 11.45 -2.52 -24.97
N SER A 29 12.54 -2.10 -24.31
CA SER A 29 12.50 -1.85 -22.86
C SER A 29 11.75 -0.56 -22.52
N SER A 30 11.90 0.52 -23.32
CA SER A 30 11.16 1.74 -23.07
C SER A 30 9.65 1.61 -23.38
N ALA A 31 9.27 0.84 -24.39
CA ALA A 31 7.87 0.59 -24.70
C ALA A 31 7.18 -0.34 -23.67
N ALA A 32 7.95 -1.21 -23.02
CA ALA A 32 7.43 -2.07 -21.94
C ALA A 32 7.26 -1.28 -20.62
N GLU A 33 8.18 -0.36 -20.31
CA GLU A 33 8.07 0.53 -19.15
C GLU A 33 6.92 1.54 -19.31
N ASP A 34 6.64 2.03 -20.51
CA ASP A 34 5.54 2.94 -20.81
C ASP A 34 4.14 2.28 -20.71
N ASN A 35 4.04 0.94 -20.64
CA ASN A 35 2.77 0.20 -20.56
C ASN A 35 2.51 -0.41 -19.18
N GLN A 36 3.26 -0.02 -18.16
CA GLN A 36 3.10 -0.50 -16.80
C GLN A 36 2.35 0.52 -15.93
N PHE A 37 1.53 0.00 -15.02
CA PHE A 37 0.94 0.74 -13.92
C PHE A 37 1.60 0.26 -12.62
N VAL A 38 2.53 1.05 -12.12
CA VAL A 38 3.35 0.69 -10.97
C VAL A 38 2.69 1.20 -9.69
N VAL A 39 2.24 0.26 -8.86
CA VAL A 39 1.51 0.56 -7.61
C VAL A 39 2.37 0.26 -6.40
N GLY A 40 2.48 1.24 -5.50
CA GLY A 40 3.14 1.10 -4.20
C GLY A 40 2.14 0.74 -3.09
N LEU A 41 2.51 -0.25 -2.27
CA LEU A 41 1.80 -0.65 -1.06
C LEU A 41 2.76 -1.32 -0.05
N GLU A 42 2.34 -1.46 1.23
CA GLU A 42 3.20 -2.08 2.27
C GLU A 42 3.27 -3.60 2.16
N ALA A 43 2.22 -4.24 1.64
CA ALA A 43 2.01 -5.69 1.69
C ALA A 43 2.11 -6.28 3.13
N ALA A 44 1.63 -5.52 4.11
CA ALA A 44 1.66 -5.84 5.55
C ALA A 44 0.42 -5.35 6.31
N TYR A 45 -0.65 -4.99 5.60
CA TYR A 45 -1.88 -4.40 6.12
C TYR A 45 -3.11 -5.20 5.67
N ALA A 46 -3.26 -6.44 6.13
CA ALA A 46 -4.46 -7.25 5.85
C ALA A 46 -5.72 -6.64 6.52
N PRO A 47 -6.89 -6.65 5.86
CA PRO A 47 -7.21 -7.31 4.60
C PRO A 47 -6.97 -6.43 3.36
N TYR A 48 -6.47 -5.21 3.54
CA TYR A 48 -6.20 -4.29 2.44
C TYR A 48 -5.11 -4.82 1.50
N ASN A 49 -3.95 -5.15 2.06
CA ASN A 49 -2.84 -5.73 1.31
C ASN A 49 -1.94 -6.58 2.21
N TRP A 50 -1.45 -7.69 1.70
CA TRP A 50 -0.54 -8.60 2.41
C TRP A 50 0.46 -9.27 1.48
N THR A 51 1.51 -9.86 2.06
CA THR A 51 2.47 -10.71 1.35
C THR A 51 2.05 -12.18 1.46
N GLN A 52 2.14 -12.94 0.36
CA GLN A 52 1.95 -14.38 0.30
C GLN A 52 3.02 -15.05 -0.57
N LEU A 53 3.15 -16.39 -0.49
CA LEU A 53 4.27 -17.13 -1.09
C LEU A 53 4.00 -17.60 -2.52
N ASP A 54 2.76 -17.55 -2.97
CA ASP A 54 2.32 -18.02 -4.29
C ASP A 54 1.22 -17.12 -4.88
N ASP A 55 0.78 -17.44 -6.08
CA ASP A 55 -0.26 -16.74 -6.82
C ASP A 55 -1.70 -17.13 -6.43
N SER A 56 -1.87 -17.89 -5.36
CA SER A 56 -3.20 -18.25 -4.87
C SER A 56 -4.07 -17.02 -4.62
N ASN A 57 -5.40 -17.20 -4.74
CA ASN A 57 -6.38 -16.11 -4.56
C ASN A 57 -6.09 -14.87 -5.42
N GLY A 58 -5.46 -15.07 -6.57
CA GLY A 58 -5.17 -13.99 -7.50
C GLY A 58 -3.99 -13.09 -7.09
N GLY A 59 -3.07 -13.59 -6.27
CA GLY A 59 -1.86 -12.84 -5.89
C GLY A 59 -1.06 -12.32 -7.08
N VAL A 60 -0.58 -11.09 -6.98
CA VAL A 60 0.25 -10.42 -8.00
C VAL A 60 1.70 -10.46 -7.55
N PRO A 61 2.66 -10.83 -8.44
CA PRO A 61 4.07 -10.81 -8.08
C PRO A 61 4.51 -9.43 -7.56
N ILE A 62 5.29 -9.43 -6.47
CA ILE A 62 5.94 -8.22 -5.95
C ILE A 62 7.28 -8.05 -6.67
N ASP A 63 7.46 -6.92 -7.34
CA ASP A 63 8.67 -6.64 -8.11
C ASP A 63 9.95 -6.80 -7.28
N GLY A 64 10.96 -7.42 -7.88
CA GLY A 64 12.26 -7.68 -7.26
C GLY A 64 12.28 -8.75 -6.17
N THR A 65 11.17 -9.50 -5.94
CA THR A 65 11.06 -10.56 -4.93
C THR A 65 10.56 -11.87 -5.54
N ASN A 66 10.44 -12.92 -4.71
CA ASN A 66 9.76 -14.16 -5.06
C ASN A 66 8.40 -14.29 -4.35
N GLU A 67 7.89 -13.19 -3.83
CA GLU A 67 6.64 -13.09 -3.08
C GLU A 67 5.54 -12.48 -3.94
N TYR A 68 4.31 -12.60 -3.47
CA TYR A 68 3.11 -12.06 -4.12
C TYR A 68 2.36 -11.15 -3.16
N ALA A 69 1.70 -10.15 -3.70
CA ALA A 69 0.77 -9.32 -2.96
C ALA A 69 -0.67 -9.80 -3.21
N GLY A 70 -1.47 -9.85 -2.15
CA GLY A 70 -2.91 -10.09 -2.19
C GLY A 70 -3.65 -9.06 -1.35
N GLY A 71 -4.97 -9.03 -1.44
CA GLY A 71 -5.83 -8.18 -0.64
C GLY A 71 -6.73 -7.25 -1.44
N TYR A 72 -7.56 -6.53 -0.72
CA TYR A 72 -8.54 -5.60 -1.28
C TYR A 72 -7.90 -4.55 -2.23
N ASP A 73 -6.83 -3.92 -1.78
CA ASP A 73 -6.11 -2.91 -2.57
C ASP A 73 -5.52 -3.49 -3.86
N VAL A 74 -5.06 -4.75 -3.81
CA VAL A 74 -4.52 -5.43 -4.99
C VAL A 74 -5.62 -5.70 -6.01
N GLU A 75 -6.83 -6.06 -5.58
CA GLU A 75 -7.98 -6.24 -6.48
C GLU A 75 -8.43 -4.91 -7.09
N ILE A 76 -8.45 -3.82 -6.32
CA ILE A 76 -8.70 -2.48 -6.85
C ILE A 76 -7.61 -2.09 -7.86
N ALA A 77 -6.32 -2.33 -7.55
CA ALA A 77 -5.21 -2.05 -8.45
C ALA A 77 -5.32 -2.79 -9.78
N LYS A 78 -5.75 -4.07 -9.78
CA LYS A 78 -6.01 -4.84 -11.01
C LYS A 78 -7.07 -4.19 -11.88
N LYS A 79 -8.20 -3.77 -11.28
CA LYS A 79 -9.30 -3.12 -12.01
C LYS A 79 -8.85 -1.79 -12.63
N ILE A 80 -8.06 -1.01 -11.90
CA ILE A 80 -7.49 0.24 -12.42
C ILE A 80 -6.54 -0.05 -13.58
N ALA A 81 -5.59 -0.98 -13.42
CA ALA A 81 -4.64 -1.34 -14.48
C ALA A 81 -5.34 -1.85 -15.74
N GLU A 82 -6.33 -2.74 -15.58
CA GLU A 82 -7.16 -3.24 -16.69
C GLU A 82 -7.90 -2.11 -17.41
N GLY A 83 -8.57 -1.22 -16.67
CA GLY A 83 -9.29 -0.09 -17.23
C GLY A 83 -8.38 0.95 -17.91
N LEU A 84 -7.12 1.06 -17.48
CA LEU A 84 -6.10 1.88 -18.14
C LEU A 84 -5.45 1.17 -19.33
N GLY A 85 -5.66 -0.15 -19.50
CA GLY A 85 -5.01 -0.99 -20.50
C GLY A 85 -3.52 -1.20 -20.24
N GLN A 86 -3.09 -1.17 -18.96
CA GLN A 86 -1.71 -1.28 -18.52
C GLN A 86 -1.46 -2.58 -17.76
N GLU A 87 -0.20 -3.03 -17.72
CA GLU A 87 0.23 -4.17 -16.90
C GLU A 87 0.46 -3.72 -15.45
N LEU A 88 -0.18 -4.39 -14.49
CA LEU A 88 0.01 -4.08 -13.07
C LEU A 88 1.36 -4.58 -12.58
N VAL A 89 2.11 -3.68 -11.96
CA VAL A 89 3.35 -3.99 -11.23
C VAL A 89 3.20 -3.53 -9.78
N ILE A 90 3.43 -4.44 -8.83
CA ILE A 90 3.39 -4.12 -7.39
C ILE A 90 4.80 -3.91 -6.87
N VAL A 91 5.01 -2.76 -6.22
CA VAL A 91 6.25 -2.41 -5.52
C VAL A 91 5.99 -2.33 -4.03
N LYS A 92 6.56 -3.27 -3.28
CA LYS A 92 6.49 -3.26 -1.81
C LYS A 92 7.34 -2.14 -1.26
N THR A 93 6.72 -1.27 -0.48
CA THR A 93 7.37 -0.08 0.07
C THR A 93 6.84 0.18 1.48
N GLU A 94 7.70 0.39 2.44
CA GLU A 94 7.30 0.78 3.80
C GLU A 94 6.43 2.04 3.77
N TRP A 95 5.49 2.17 4.73
CA TRP A 95 4.50 3.23 4.75
C TRP A 95 5.07 4.63 4.51
N ASP A 96 6.10 5.00 5.25
CA ASP A 96 6.75 6.32 5.15
C ASP A 96 7.47 6.55 3.81
N GLY A 97 7.75 5.48 3.07
CA GLY A 97 8.39 5.50 1.76
C GLY A 97 7.43 5.74 0.60
N LEU A 98 6.11 5.53 0.77
CA LEU A 98 5.13 5.55 -0.32
C LEU A 98 5.03 6.93 -0.99
N VAL A 99 4.79 8.00 -0.23
CA VAL A 99 4.69 9.36 -0.79
C VAL A 99 6.02 9.81 -1.43
N PRO A 100 7.18 9.63 -0.80
CA PRO A 100 8.47 9.87 -1.44
C PRO A 100 8.69 9.07 -2.73
N ALA A 101 8.30 7.79 -2.78
CA ALA A 101 8.43 6.95 -3.99
C ALA A 101 7.55 7.48 -5.13
N LEU A 102 6.30 7.89 -4.83
CA LEU A 102 5.39 8.50 -5.78
C LEU A 102 5.95 9.81 -6.36
N GLN A 103 6.45 10.70 -5.50
CA GLN A 103 7.05 11.96 -5.92
C GLN A 103 8.33 11.75 -6.75
N ALA A 104 9.11 10.71 -6.42
CA ALA A 104 10.32 10.33 -7.17
C ALA A 104 10.02 9.56 -8.47
N LYS A 105 8.74 9.34 -8.82
CA LYS A 105 8.29 8.60 -10.00
C LYS A 105 8.79 7.15 -10.03
N LYS A 106 8.96 6.54 -8.86
CA LYS A 106 9.28 5.11 -8.73
C LYS A 106 8.02 4.25 -8.74
N ILE A 107 6.89 4.85 -8.42
CA ILE A 107 5.54 4.29 -8.51
C ILE A 107 4.63 5.33 -9.16
N ASP A 108 3.54 4.89 -9.77
CA ASP A 108 2.55 5.74 -10.43
C ASP A 108 1.37 6.06 -9.52
N ALA A 109 1.05 5.14 -8.64
CA ALA A 109 -0.03 5.30 -7.66
C ALA A 109 0.31 4.65 -6.32
N ILE A 110 -0.35 5.13 -5.27
CA ILE A 110 -0.41 4.50 -3.95
C ILE A 110 -1.81 3.93 -3.79
N ILE A 111 -1.93 2.60 -3.69
CA ILE A 111 -3.18 1.90 -3.37
C ILE A 111 -2.89 1.01 -2.16
N ALA A 112 -3.06 1.58 -0.97
CA ALA A 112 -2.47 1.05 0.26
C ALA A 112 -3.31 1.36 1.52
N GLY A 113 -4.64 1.38 1.42
CA GLY A 113 -5.49 1.77 2.54
C GLY A 113 -5.25 3.23 2.97
N MET A 114 -4.91 4.13 2.04
CA MET A 114 -4.46 5.48 2.36
C MET A 114 -5.62 6.47 2.37
N SER A 115 -5.84 7.13 3.52
CA SER A 115 -6.81 8.23 3.65
C SER A 115 -6.29 9.53 3.02
N PRO A 116 -7.15 10.27 2.30
CA PRO A 116 -6.81 11.53 1.66
C PRO A 116 -6.85 12.71 2.65
N THR A 117 -6.04 12.63 3.73
CA THR A 117 -5.99 13.67 4.74
C THR A 117 -5.58 15.02 4.16
N GLU A 118 -6.00 16.12 4.79
CA GLU A 118 -5.65 17.47 4.35
C GLU A 118 -4.13 17.71 4.28
N GLU A 119 -3.37 17.08 5.17
CA GLU A 119 -1.90 17.13 5.14
C GLU A 119 -1.34 16.47 3.86
N ARG A 120 -1.80 15.27 3.52
CA ARG A 120 -1.36 14.55 2.32
C ARG A 120 -1.78 15.26 1.05
N LYS A 121 -2.98 15.84 1.02
CA LYS A 121 -3.48 16.65 -0.10
C LYS A 121 -2.62 17.88 -0.41
N GLN A 122 -1.76 18.33 0.49
CA GLN A 122 -0.80 19.39 0.19
C GLN A 122 0.28 18.94 -0.80
N THR A 123 0.64 17.67 -0.78
CA THR A 123 1.79 17.13 -1.52
C THR A 123 1.43 16.23 -2.68
N ILE A 124 0.32 15.50 -2.60
CA ILE A 124 -0.18 14.58 -3.64
C ILE A 124 -1.66 14.84 -3.91
N SER A 125 -2.19 14.28 -5.00
CA SER A 125 -3.62 14.26 -5.33
C SER A 125 -4.21 12.90 -5.00
N PHE A 126 -5.54 12.84 -4.93
CA PHE A 126 -6.28 11.62 -4.63
C PHE A 126 -7.42 11.43 -5.60
N SER A 127 -7.75 10.17 -5.87
CA SER A 127 -8.97 9.78 -6.56
C SER A 127 -10.22 10.04 -5.71
N ASP A 128 -11.38 9.79 -6.29
CA ASP A 128 -12.59 9.55 -5.53
C ASP A 128 -12.37 8.34 -4.58
N PRO A 129 -13.04 8.30 -3.42
CA PRO A 129 -12.89 7.20 -2.47
C PRO A 129 -13.31 5.85 -3.06
N TYR A 130 -12.53 4.80 -2.77
CA TYR A 130 -12.90 3.42 -3.11
C TYR A 130 -13.36 2.60 -1.90
N LEU A 131 -13.22 3.14 -0.68
CA LEU A 131 -13.74 2.56 0.55
C LEU A 131 -14.03 3.66 1.58
N GLU A 132 -15.02 3.42 2.42
CA GLU A 132 -15.27 4.16 3.67
C GLU A 132 -15.17 3.17 4.84
N SER A 133 -14.60 3.60 5.95
CA SER A 133 -14.40 2.79 7.14
C SER A 133 -14.66 3.60 8.41
N GLN A 134 -14.65 2.93 9.56
CA GLN A 134 -14.73 3.56 10.86
C GLN A 134 -13.55 3.15 11.73
N LEU A 135 -13.17 4.03 12.66
CA LEU A 135 -12.13 3.73 13.63
C LEU A 135 -12.66 2.87 14.77
N VAL A 136 -11.86 1.89 15.12
CA VAL A 136 -12.08 0.95 16.21
C VAL A 136 -10.81 0.79 17.05
N MET A 137 -10.93 0.16 18.21
CA MET A 137 -9.78 -0.23 19.02
C MET A 137 -9.62 -1.74 19.02
N VAL A 138 -8.51 -2.26 18.53
CA VAL A 138 -8.16 -3.67 18.67
C VAL A 138 -7.52 -3.91 20.03
N VAL A 139 -8.00 -4.94 20.73
CA VAL A 139 -7.61 -5.31 22.10
C VAL A 139 -7.39 -6.81 22.21
N ALA A 140 -6.74 -7.27 23.29
CA ALA A 140 -6.70 -8.69 23.58
C ALA A 140 -8.09 -9.18 24.00
N SER A 141 -8.51 -10.37 23.53
CA SER A 141 -9.85 -10.94 23.80
C SER A 141 -10.11 -11.28 25.27
N ASP A 142 -9.04 -11.44 26.05
CA ASP A 142 -9.08 -11.71 27.50
C ASP A 142 -8.83 -10.46 28.35
N SER A 143 -8.70 -9.27 27.73
CA SER A 143 -8.49 -8.02 28.46
C SER A 143 -9.77 -7.46 29.07
N ASP A 144 -9.62 -6.63 30.12
CA ASP A 144 -10.74 -5.89 30.71
C ASP A 144 -11.38 -4.91 29.71
N PHE A 145 -10.66 -4.52 28.67
CA PHE A 145 -11.10 -3.54 27.66
C PHE A 145 -12.06 -4.13 26.61
N VAL A 146 -12.20 -5.47 26.52
CA VAL A 146 -13.07 -6.10 25.52
C VAL A 146 -14.54 -5.67 25.64
N ASN A 147 -14.98 -5.24 26.82
CA ASN A 147 -16.33 -4.78 27.09
C ASN A 147 -16.44 -3.24 27.14
N ALA A 148 -15.39 -2.51 26.77
CA ALA A 148 -15.44 -1.06 26.67
C ALA A 148 -16.43 -0.63 25.57
N THR A 149 -17.12 0.48 25.77
CA THR A 149 -18.07 1.04 24.80
C THR A 149 -17.79 2.52 24.50
N LYS A 150 -16.91 3.15 25.28
CA LYS A 150 -16.59 4.58 25.16
C LYS A 150 -15.09 4.80 25.18
N LEU A 151 -14.66 5.90 24.59
CA LEU A 151 -13.27 6.30 24.63
C LEU A 151 -12.74 6.47 26.07
N ALA A 152 -13.57 6.96 26.99
CA ALA A 152 -13.21 7.14 28.39
C ALA A 152 -12.86 5.85 29.13
N ASP A 153 -13.34 4.70 28.67
CA ASP A 153 -13.06 3.39 29.27
C ASP A 153 -11.57 2.99 29.08
N PHE A 154 -10.86 3.65 28.16
CA PHE A 154 -9.43 3.47 27.91
C PHE A 154 -8.53 4.44 28.73
N ASN A 155 -9.08 5.08 29.76
CA ASN A 155 -8.27 5.86 30.69
C ASN A 155 -7.12 4.98 31.27
N SER A 156 -5.90 5.49 31.24
CA SER A 156 -4.67 4.79 31.66
C SER A 156 -4.26 3.58 30.81
N ALA A 157 -5.04 3.17 29.79
CA ALA A 157 -4.65 2.12 28.85
C ALA A 157 -3.43 2.53 28.03
N LYS A 158 -2.54 1.58 27.77
CA LYS A 158 -1.39 1.74 26.87
C LYS A 158 -1.85 1.58 25.42
N VAL A 159 -2.07 2.68 24.73
CA VAL A 159 -2.60 2.69 23.36
C VAL A 159 -1.56 3.23 22.39
N THR A 160 -1.49 2.59 21.21
CA THR A 160 -0.66 3.04 20.09
C THR A 160 -1.45 3.03 18.78
N ALA A 161 -0.79 3.44 17.71
CA ALA A 161 -1.24 3.29 16.32
C ALA A 161 -0.03 3.36 15.38
N GLN A 162 -0.28 3.24 14.08
CA GLN A 162 0.77 3.29 13.08
C GLN A 162 1.38 4.70 12.98
N LEU A 163 2.69 4.72 12.81
CA LEU A 163 3.48 5.95 12.63
C LEU A 163 3.01 6.73 11.40
N ASN A 164 3.01 8.07 11.52
CA ASN A 164 2.64 9.01 10.45
C ASN A 164 1.22 8.78 9.88
N THR A 165 0.30 8.35 10.77
CA THR A 165 -1.13 8.26 10.46
C THR A 165 -1.97 9.14 11.38
N PHE A 166 -3.16 9.49 10.92
CA PHE A 166 -4.14 10.18 11.76
C PHE A 166 -4.65 9.29 12.91
N HIS A 167 -4.59 7.96 12.76
CA HIS A 167 -4.89 6.99 13.83
C HIS A 167 -4.09 7.26 15.10
N TYR A 168 -2.82 7.64 14.95
CA TYR A 168 -1.99 7.98 16.11
C TYR A 168 -2.41 9.30 16.75
N ASN A 169 -2.87 10.28 15.95
CA ASN A 169 -3.28 11.57 16.45
C ASN A 169 -4.60 11.51 17.23
N VAL A 170 -5.56 10.69 16.79
CA VAL A 170 -6.86 10.58 17.47
C VAL A 170 -6.76 9.98 18.86
N ILE A 171 -5.68 9.27 19.21
CA ILE A 171 -5.44 8.73 20.56
C ILE A 171 -5.50 9.85 21.61
N ASP A 172 -5.11 11.08 21.27
CA ASP A 172 -5.14 12.23 22.17
C ASP A 172 -6.57 12.65 22.59
N GLN A 173 -7.59 12.10 21.97
CA GLN A 173 -9.00 12.29 22.37
C GLN A 173 -9.41 11.41 23.56
N ILE A 174 -8.60 10.41 23.92
CA ILE A 174 -8.85 9.55 25.08
C ILE A 174 -8.27 10.20 26.32
N GLU A 175 -9.13 10.66 27.22
CA GLU A 175 -8.71 11.34 28.45
C GLU A 175 -7.90 10.39 29.36
N GLY A 176 -6.70 10.79 29.72
CA GLY A 176 -5.82 10.03 30.64
C GLY A 176 -5.20 8.78 30.03
N VAL A 177 -5.27 8.59 28.70
CA VAL A 177 -4.61 7.48 28.02
C VAL A 177 -3.08 7.49 28.24
N ASN A 178 -2.48 6.32 28.35
CA ASN A 178 -1.03 6.15 28.33
C ASN A 178 -0.58 5.90 26.87
N LYS A 179 -0.52 6.98 26.08
CA LYS A 179 -0.14 6.93 24.67
C LYS A 179 1.27 6.39 24.51
N GLN A 180 1.42 5.27 23.82
CA GLN A 180 2.70 4.63 23.55
C GLN A 180 3.33 5.20 22.28
N THR A 181 4.61 4.93 22.05
CA THR A 181 5.31 5.28 20.81
C THR A 181 4.62 4.63 19.63
N ALA A 182 4.40 5.38 18.55
CA ALA A 182 3.86 4.89 17.30
C ALA A 182 4.73 3.75 16.74
N MET A 183 4.11 2.79 16.08
CA MET A 183 4.76 1.62 15.50
C MET A 183 4.75 1.66 13.98
N GLU A 184 5.68 0.94 13.35
CA GLU A 184 5.89 1.01 11.90
C GLU A 184 4.71 0.46 11.10
N ASN A 185 4.12 -0.67 11.56
CA ASN A 185 3.06 -1.37 10.83
C ASN A 185 2.15 -2.18 11.77
N PHE A 186 1.06 -2.71 11.22
CA PHE A 186 0.06 -3.47 11.95
C PHE A 186 0.61 -4.79 12.50
N SER A 187 1.53 -5.45 11.82
CA SER A 187 2.18 -6.67 12.31
C SER A 187 2.93 -6.42 13.62
N ALA A 188 3.66 -5.31 13.72
CA ALA A 188 4.36 -4.91 14.95
C ALA A 188 3.39 -4.62 16.09
N MET A 189 2.25 -3.95 15.80
CA MET A 189 1.22 -3.66 16.81
C MET A 189 0.54 -4.94 17.32
N ARG A 190 0.21 -5.89 16.43
CA ARG A 190 -0.35 -7.20 16.82
C ARG A 190 0.60 -7.98 17.72
N VAL A 191 1.89 -8.01 17.41
CA VAL A 191 2.92 -8.64 18.27
C VAL A 191 3.00 -7.96 19.63
N ALA A 192 2.98 -6.63 19.67
CA ALA A 192 3.04 -5.86 20.92
C ALA A 192 1.80 -6.07 21.79
N LEU A 193 0.61 -6.18 21.18
CA LEU A 193 -0.64 -6.47 21.87
C LEU A 193 -0.61 -7.89 22.45
N GLN A 194 -0.23 -8.89 21.67
CA GLN A 194 -0.10 -10.28 22.12
C GLN A 194 0.91 -10.45 23.26
N ALA A 195 1.98 -9.65 23.22
CA ALA A 195 3.01 -9.64 24.29
C ALA A 195 2.60 -8.82 25.54
N GLY A 196 1.43 -8.17 25.58
CA GLY A 196 1.00 -7.31 26.68
C GLY A 196 1.81 -6.03 26.85
N VAL A 197 2.56 -5.62 25.81
CA VAL A 197 3.31 -4.36 25.79
C VAL A 197 2.36 -3.18 25.65
N ILE A 198 1.32 -3.34 24.86
CA ILE A 198 0.20 -2.40 24.71
C ILE A 198 -1.11 -3.08 25.12
N ASP A 199 -2.11 -2.27 25.47
CA ASP A 199 -3.46 -2.74 25.84
C ASP A 199 -4.42 -2.64 24.63
N GLY A 200 -4.08 -1.83 23.64
CA GLY A 200 -4.82 -1.70 22.38
C GLY A 200 -4.11 -0.85 21.34
N TYR A 201 -4.58 -0.94 20.10
CA TYR A 201 -4.17 -0.06 19.03
C TYR A 201 -5.37 0.43 18.22
N VAL A 202 -5.31 1.68 17.77
CA VAL A 202 -6.35 2.26 16.90
C VAL A 202 -6.19 1.70 15.50
N SER A 203 -7.28 1.23 14.93
CA SER A 203 -7.36 0.65 13.61
C SER A 203 -8.67 1.01 12.92
N GLU A 204 -8.84 0.51 11.71
CA GLU A 204 -10.08 0.55 10.95
C GLU A 204 -10.82 -0.76 11.05
N TYR A 205 -12.15 -0.69 10.92
CA TYR A 205 -13.03 -1.85 11.09
C TYR A 205 -12.63 -3.09 10.26
N PRO A 206 -12.30 -2.99 8.94
CA PRO A 206 -11.88 -4.16 8.16
C PRO A 206 -10.61 -4.85 8.69
N GLU A 207 -9.62 -4.06 9.15
CA GLU A 207 -8.41 -4.59 9.76
C GLU A 207 -8.69 -5.29 11.07
N ALA A 208 -9.54 -4.70 11.91
CA ALA A 208 -9.93 -5.29 13.20
C ALA A 208 -10.67 -6.63 13.03
N VAL A 209 -11.58 -6.70 12.06
CA VAL A 209 -12.26 -7.97 11.68
C VAL A 209 -11.23 -8.98 11.18
N SER A 210 -10.30 -8.54 10.33
CA SER A 210 -9.22 -9.38 9.81
C SER A 210 -8.33 -9.92 10.94
N ALA A 211 -7.92 -9.07 11.88
CA ALA A 211 -7.10 -9.45 13.03
C ALA A 211 -7.78 -10.48 13.92
N SER A 212 -9.04 -10.25 14.27
CA SER A 212 -9.82 -11.15 15.14
C SER A 212 -10.15 -12.49 14.46
N ASN A 213 -10.38 -12.51 13.15
CA ASN A 213 -10.58 -13.74 12.39
C ASN A 213 -9.29 -14.57 12.25
N ALA A 214 -8.15 -13.90 12.11
CA ALA A 214 -6.85 -14.55 11.98
C ALA A 214 -6.34 -15.12 13.31
N ASN A 215 -6.67 -14.50 14.44
CA ASN A 215 -6.22 -14.90 15.76
C ASN A 215 -7.30 -14.64 16.82
N SER A 216 -7.79 -15.71 17.46
CA SER A 216 -8.82 -15.64 18.52
C SER A 216 -8.37 -14.90 19.80
N ASP A 217 -7.06 -14.63 19.95
CA ASP A 217 -6.54 -13.83 21.06
C ASP A 217 -6.83 -12.34 20.89
N PHE A 218 -7.31 -11.93 19.71
CA PHE A 218 -7.70 -10.56 19.41
C PHE A 218 -9.20 -10.38 19.36
N SER A 219 -9.64 -9.22 19.79
CA SER A 219 -10.99 -8.70 19.69
C SER A 219 -10.92 -7.22 19.34
N PHE A 220 -12.05 -6.59 19.10
CA PHE A 220 -12.07 -5.14 18.89
C PHE A 220 -13.31 -4.50 19.54
N VAL A 221 -13.21 -3.20 19.77
CA VAL A 221 -14.24 -2.38 20.37
C VAL A 221 -14.68 -1.32 19.36
N GLU A 222 -15.98 -1.29 19.10
CA GLU A 222 -16.66 -0.19 18.43
C GLU A 222 -17.18 0.79 19.48
N PHE A 223 -16.97 2.09 19.29
CA PHE A 223 -17.32 3.09 20.30
C PHE A 223 -18.69 3.70 20.03
N GLU A 224 -19.49 3.86 21.07
CA GLU A 224 -20.77 4.59 21.02
C GLU A 224 -20.58 6.08 20.72
N ASP A 225 -19.50 6.69 21.26
CA ASP A 225 -19.16 8.09 21.09
C ASP A 225 -18.16 8.37 19.95
N GLY A 226 -17.41 7.32 19.52
CA GLY A 226 -16.48 7.36 18.42
C GLY A 226 -15.36 8.39 18.52
N PHE A 227 -14.34 8.24 17.68
CA PHE A 227 -13.34 9.29 17.48
C PHE A 227 -13.91 10.41 16.59
N LYS A 228 -13.59 11.64 16.92
CA LYS A 228 -13.89 12.79 16.06
C LYS A 228 -12.87 12.87 14.95
N THR A 229 -13.33 12.68 13.72
CA THR A 229 -12.53 12.68 12.51
C THR A 229 -13.16 13.61 11.47
N SER A 230 -12.40 14.02 10.46
CA SER A 230 -12.99 14.57 9.25
C SER A 230 -13.55 13.43 8.37
N PRO A 231 -14.49 13.70 7.47
CA PRO A 231 -14.95 12.67 6.53
C PRO A 231 -13.82 12.08 5.70
N GLU A 232 -12.81 12.87 5.35
CA GLU A 232 -11.66 12.45 4.57
C GLU A 232 -10.74 11.50 5.34
N ASP A 233 -10.72 11.57 6.67
CA ASP A 233 -9.87 10.69 7.50
C ASP A 233 -10.35 9.24 7.45
N THR A 234 -11.66 9.03 7.31
CA THR A 234 -12.29 7.70 7.31
C THR A 234 -12.60 7.17 5.91
N THR A 235 -12.20 7.88 4.86
CA THR A 235 -12.25 7.40 3.48
C THR A 235 -10.87 6.92 3.03
N ILE A 236 -10.84 6.05 2.03
CA ILE A 236 -9.64 5.49 1.44
C ILE A 236 -9.66 5.75 -0.06
N ALA A 237 -8.56 6.31 -0.58
CA ALA A 237 -8.47 6.75 -1.97
C ALA A 237 -7.08 6.46 -2.57
N ILE A 238 -7.00 6.42 -3.89
CA ILE A 238 -5.75 6.22 -4.62
C ILE A 238 -4.94 7.51 -4.57
N GLY A 239 -3.72 7.47 -4.02
CA GLY A 239 -2.79 8.58 -4.05
C GLY A 239 -2.03 8.63 -5.37
N VAL A 240 -2.00 9.80 -6.01
CA VAL A 240 -1.29 10.05 -7.28
C VAL A 240 -0.52 11.37 -7.23
N ARG A 241 0.40 11.59 -8.17
CA ARG A 241 1.07 12.88 -8.30
C ARG A 241 0.08 14.02 -8.56
N LYS A 242 0.46 15.25 -8.22
CA LYS A 242 -0.40 16.45 -8.39
C LYS A 242 -0.88 16.67 -9.83
N ASP A 243 -0.06 16.31 -10.80
CA ASP A 243 -0.32 16.53 -12.23
C ASP A 243 -0.61 15.20 -12.96
N GLU A 244 -1.24 14.25 -12.26
CA GLU A 244 -1.56 12.93 -12.84
C GLU A 244 -2.64 13.04 -13.92
N ALA A 245 -2.28 12.70 -15.15
CA ALA A 245 -3.15 12.86 -16.31
C ALA A 245 -4.30 11.84 -16.35
N ASP A 246 -4.11 10.67 -15.74
CA ASP A 246 -5.08 9.58 -15.76
C ASP A 246 -6.02 9.55 -14.54
N LEU A 247 -5.96 10.57 -13.66
CA LEU A 247 -6.79 10.63 -12.46
C LEU A 247 -8.31 10.57 -12.78
N ASP A 248 -8.75 11.32 -13.79
CA ASP A 248 -10.15 11.30 -14.22
C ASP A 248 -10.57 9.92 -14.76
N LYS A 249 -9.67 9.21 -15.45
CA LYS A 249 -9.93 7.84 -15.91
C LYS A 249 -9.99 6.88 -14.73
N MET A 250 -9.10 7.00 -13.75
CA MET A 250 -9.15 6.19 -12.53
C MET A 250 -10.48 6.40 -11.80
N ASN A 251 -10.95 7.64 -11.66
CA ASN A 251 -12.26 7.93 -11.07
C ASN A 251 -13.41 7.31 -11.86
N ALA A 252 -13.36 7.37 -13.20
CA ALA A 252 -14.36 6.72 -14.04
C ALA A 252 -14.38 5.19 -13.81
N ILE A 253 -13.22 4.53 -13.74
CA ILE A 253 -13.10 3.10 -13.46
C ILE A 253 -13.65 2.79 -12.06
N LEU A 254 -13.29 3.58 -11.04
CA LEU A 254 -13.80 3.40 -9.69
C LEU A 254 -15.32 3.52 -9.62
N SER A 255 -15.93 4.40 -10.41
CA SER A 255 -17.38 4.58 -10.44
C SER A 255 -18.15 3.41 -11.05
N GLU A 256 -17.47 2.55 -11.82
CA GLU A 256 -18.04 1.34 -12.40
C GLU A 256 -18.06 0.17 -11.40
N ILE A 257 -17.29 0.23 -10.30
CA ILE A 257 -17.26 -0.78 -9.25
C ILE A 257 -18.41 -0.48 -8.28
N SER A 258 -19.44 -1.31 -8.28
CA SER A 258 -20.60 -1.13 -7.38
C SER A 258 -20.23 -1.36 -5.90
N ASP A 259 -21.05 -0.83 -5.00
CA ASP A 259 -20.86 -1.05 -3.54
C ASP A 259 -20.95 -2.54 -3.18
N GLU A 260 -21.82 -3.30 -3.85
CA GLU A 260 -21.95 -4.74 -3.68
C GLU A 260 -20.66 -5.45 -4.09
N GLU A 261 -20.07 -5.11 -5.24
CA GLU A 261 -18.80 -5.67 -5.70
C GLU A 261 -17.63 -5.30 -4.78
N ARG A 262 -17.59 -4.06 -4.28
CA ARG A 262 -16.59 -3.64 -3.28
C ARG A 262 -16.69 -4.46 -1.99
N GLN A 263 -17.91 -4.75 -1.54
CA GLN A 263 -18.14 -5.57 -0.37
C GLN A 263 -17.71 -7.02 -0.61
N GLU A 264 -18.06 -7.61 -1.78
CA GLU A 264 -17.61 -8.95 -2.16
C GLU A 264 -16.08 -9.08 -2.19
N ILE A 265 -15.38 -8.08 -2.74
CA ILE A 265 -13.91 -8.04 -2.75
C ILE A 265 -13.36 -7.98 -1.32
N MET A 266 -13.96 -7.16 -0.44
CA MET A 266 -13.51 -7.05 0.94
C MET A 266 -13.77 -8.35 1.71
N ASP A 267 -14.94 -8.96 1.56
CA ASP A 267 -15.28 -10.24 2.20
C ASP A 267 -14.32 -11.35 1.74
N ALA A 268 -14.00 -11.39 0.45
CA ALA A 268 -13.01 -12.32 -0.09
C ALA A 268 -11.60 -12.05 0.46
N ALA A 269 -11.20 -10.79 0.61
CA ALA A 269 -9.92 -10.42 1.20
C ALA A 269 -9.83 -10.86 2.67
N VAL A 270 -10.87 -10.64 3.47
CA VAL A 270 -10.93 -11.11 4.87
C VAL A 270 -10.85 -12.64 4.95
N ALA A 271 -11.53 -13.35 4.05
CA ALA A 271 -11.57 -14.81 4.06
C ALA A 271 -10.26 -15.47 3.59
N ASN A 272 -9.54 -14.83 2.65
CA ASN A 272 -8.38 -15.41 1.96
C ASN A 272 -7.03 -14.91 2.49
N GLN A 273 -7.03 -13.97 3.44
CA GLN A 273 -5.77 -13.50 4.02
C GLN A 273 -4.96 -14.68 4.58
N PRO A 274 -3.63 -14.69 4.46
CA PRO A 274 -2.81 -15.67 5.15
C PRO A 274 -3.17 -15.65 6.63
N ALA A 275 -3.42 -16.82 7.23
CA ALA A 275 -3.53 -16.93 8.68
C ALA A 275 -2.36 -16.15 9.27
N ALA A 276 -2.65 -15.18 10.15
CA ALA A 276 -1.70 -14.17 10.61
C ALA A 276 -0.31 -14.80 10.71
N GLN A 277 0.62 -14.24 9.96
CA GLN A 277 2.01 -14.64 10.09
C GLN A 277 2.39 -14.33 11.53
N GLN A 278 2.34 -15.38 12.35
CA GLN A 278 2.71 -15.40 13.75
C GLN A 278 4.21 -15.21 13.91
#